data_8377da203345ce8822376878c5ceb225
#
_entry.id   8377da203345ce8822376878c5ceb225
#
_cell.length_a   1.000
_cell.length_b   1.000
_cell.length_c   1.000
_cell.angle_alpha   90.00
_cell.angle_beta   90.00
_cell.angle_gamma   90.00
#
_symmetry.space_group_name_H-M   'P 1'
#
loop_
_entity.id
_entity.type
_entity.pdbx_description
1 polymer ?
#
loop_
_entity_poly.entity_id
_entity_poly.type
_entity_poly.pdbx_seq_one_letter_code
_entity_poly.pdbx_strand_id
1 'polypeptide(L)'
;FSHAGRFLVSKPSKEKMINTAINGFGRIGRLALRAVLSRYLDKVKIVAINTSGSMDIDGWAHLFEYDSVYGRFKGKIEIEKGNGEEIGVLTVNHQRIPFLAEREPIKIPWKKYGTEVVIESTGVFRDRKSASAHLEAGAKKVIVSAQSKEPKELKTFIIGVNEDKY
;
A
#
# COMPACT_ATOMS: atom_id res chain seq x y z
N PHE A 1 13.72 25.44 -51.38
CA PHE A 1 12.79 24.37 -50.95
C PHE A 1 13.25 23.84 -49.61
N SER A 2 12.60 24.33 -48.53
CA SER A 2 12.89 23.94 -47.17
C SER A 2 11.89 22.88 -46.74
N HIS A 3 12.35 21.66 -46.49
CA HIS A 3 11.54 20.61 -45.81
C HIS A 3 11.89 20.63 -44.32
N ALA A 4 11.11 21.39 -43.54
CA ALA A 4 11.16 21.30 -42.11
C ALA A 4 10.45 20.01 -41.66
N GLY A 5 11.22 18.94 -41.38
CA GLY A 5 10.73 17.72 -40.78
C GLY A 5 10.19 18.00 -39.37
N ARG A 6 8.87 17.93 -39.20
CA ARG A 6 8.20 17.94 -37.88
C ARG A 6 8.58 16.67 -37.15
N PHE A 7 9.52 16.75 -36.23
CA PHE A 7 9.71 15.69 -35.22
C PHE A 7 8.47 15.66 -34.31
N LEU A 8 7.61 14.67 -34.51
CA LEU A 8 6.56 14.34 -33.58
C LEU A 8 7.22 13.72 -32.32
N VAL A 9 7.49 14.56 -31.36
CA VAL A 9 7.83 14.07 -30.01
C VAL A 9 6.55 13.45 -29.45
N SER A 10 6.50 12.11 -29.41
CA SER A 10 5.43 11.37 -28.75
C SER A 10 5.41 11.82 -27.27
N LYS A 11 4.25 12.33 -26.82
CA LYS A 11 4.04 12.58 -25.39
C LYS A 11 4.36 11.29 -24.64
N PRO A 12 5.18 11.33 -23.55
CA PRO A 12 5.42 10.14 -22.75
C PRO A 12 4.06 9.61 -22.31
N SER A 13 3.79 8.34 -22.57
CA SER A 13 2.62 7.65 -22.05
C SER A 13 2.65 7.81 -20.52
N LYS A 14 1.58 8.37 -19.91
CA LYS A 14 1.45 8.37 -18.46
C LYS A 14 1.50 6.91 -18.03
N GLU A 15 2.60 6.50 -17.41
CA GLU A 15 2.67 5.17 -16.81
C GLU A 15 1.48 5.00 -15.88
N LYS A 16 0.77 3.89 -16.02
CA LYS A 16 -0.41 3.60 -15.21
C LYS A 16 0.02 3.44 -13.76
N MET A 17 -0.51 4.27 -12.87
CA MET A 17 -0.29 4.12 -11.42
C MET A 17 -0.78 2.74 -10.95
N ILE A 18 0.00 2.10 -10.08
CA ILE A 18 -0.32 0.80 -9.49
C ILE A 18 -1.18 1.02 -8.24
N ASN A 19 -2.40 0.50 -8.26
CA ASN A 19 -3.29 0.52 -7.11
C ASN A 19 -2.77 -0.45 -6.04
N THR A 20 -2.31 0.08 -4.94
CA THR A 20 -1.67 -0.68 -3.86
C THR A 20 -2.48 -0.56 -2.57
N ALA A 21 -2.69 -1.66 -1.87
CA ALA A 21 -3.25 -1.66 -0.54
C ALA A 21 -2.19 -2.05 0.50
N ILE A 22 -2.40 -1.66 1.74
CA ILE A 22 -1.53 -2.02 2.87
C ILE A 22 -2.35 -2.89 3.82
N ASN A 23 -1.89 -4.10 4.11
CA ASN A 23 -2.43 -4.93 5.18
C ASN A 23 -1.50 -4.87 6.39
N GLY A 24 -1.98 -4.31 7.49
CA GLY A 24 -1.20 -4.03 8.70
C GLY A 24 -0.63 -2.62 8.72
N PHE A 25 -1.23 -1.74 9.53
CA PHE A 25 -0.79 -0.35 9.66
C PHE A 25 0.10 -0.12 10.90
N GLY A 26 0.96 -1.11 11.16
CA GLY A 26 2.04 -1.04 12.12
C GLY A 26 3.17 -0.09 11.65
N ARG A 27 4.36 -0.23 12.22
CA ARG A 27 5.50 0.63 11.87
C ARG A 27 5.82 0.57 10.37
N ILE A 28 5.92 -0.63 9.80
CA ILE A 28 6.27 -0.82 8.38
C ILE A 28 5.17 -0.26 7.47
N GLY A 29 3.90 -0.57 7.73
CA GLY A 29 2.79 -0.07 6.90
C GLY A 29 2.70 1.47 6.90
N ARG A 30 2.90 2.11 8.06
CA ARG A 30 2.94 3.58 8.16
C ARG A 30 4.12 4.19 7.39
N LEU A 31 5.29 3.56 7.45
CA LEU A 31 6.45 4.02 6.68
C LEU A 31 6.29 3.79 5.18
N ALA A 32 5.67 2.69 4.77
CA ALA A 32 5.32 2.44 3.37
C ALA A 32 4.40 3.54 2.84
N LEU A 33 3.33 3.91 3.58
CA LEU A 33 2.47 5.03 3.21
C LEU A 33 3.26 6.34 3.09
N ARG A 34 4.09 6.68 4.09
CA ARG A 34 4.94 7.89 4.04
C ARG A 34 5.86 7.91 2.83
N ALA A 35 6.48 6.77 2.49
CA ALA A 35 7.35 6.65 1.33
C ALA A 35 6.59 6.90 0.02
N VAL A 36 5.40 6.30 -0.15
CA VAL A 36 4.55 6.53 -1.32
C VAL A 36 4.17 8.00 -1.43
N LEU A 37 3.67 8.61 -0.35
CA LEU A 37 3.22 10.00 -0.33
C LEU A 37 4.35 11.03 -0.56
N SER A 38 5.60 10.67 -0.28
CA SER A 38 6.74 11.58 -0.43
C SER A 38 7.53 11.39 -1.74
N ARG A 39 7.50 10.19 -2.34
CA ARG A 39 8.45 9.85 -3.43
C ARG A 39 7.82 9.14 -4.64
N TYR A 40 6.62 8.56 -4.49
CA TYR A 40 6.08 7.63 -5.49
C TYR A 40 4.61 7.93 -5.87
N LEU A 41 4.15 9.18 -5.66
CA LEU A 41 2.77 9.58 -5.96
C LEU A 41 2.41 9.48 -7.45
N ASP A 42 3.40 9.50 -8.32
CA ASP A 42 3.26 9.36 -9.78
C ASP A 42 3.17 7.89 -10.23
N LYS A 43 3.60 6.94 -9.38
CA LYS A 43 3.71 5.50 -9.70
C LYS A 43 2.77 4.64 -8.90
N VAL A 44 2.51 4.99 -7.64
CA VAL A 44 1.75 4.17 -6.70
C VAL A 44 0.62 4.98 -6.07
N LYS A 45 -0.57 4.40 -6.07
CA LYS A 45 -1.73 4.94 -5.39
C LYS A 45 -2.14 4.00 -4.26
N ILE A 46 -2.17 4.48 -3.02
CA ILE A 46 -2.73 3.69 -1.91
C ILE A 46 -4.26 3.78 -1.97
N VAL A 47 -4.91 2.64 -2.20
CA VAL A 47 -6.35 2.57 -2.42
C VAL A 47 -7.13 2.10 -1.20
N ALA A 48 -6.50 1.38 -0.27
CA ALA A 48 -7.08 0.98 1.01
C ALA A 48 -5.98 0.58 2.00
N ILE A 49 -6.29 0.69 3.29
CA ILE A 49 -5.46 0.20 4.38
C ILE A 49 -6.32 -0.68 5.28
N ASN A 50 -5.88 -1.90 5.53
CA ASN A 50 -6.51 -2.77 6.50
C ASN A 50 -5.69 -2.83 7.78
N THR A 51 -6.38 -2.82 8.92
CA THR A 51 -5.79 -2.80 10.27
C THR A 51 -6.29 -3.96 11.12
N SER A 52 -5.76 -4.09 12.32
CA SER A 52 -6.24 -5.08 13.29
C SER A 52 -7.59 -4.71 13.94
N GLY A 53 -8.06 -3.48 13.73
CA GLY A 53 -9.21 -2.93 14.46
C GLY A 53 -8.94 -2.65 15.93
N SER A 54 -7.67 -2.59 16.37
CA SER A 54 -7.30 -2.32 17.76
C SER A 54 -7.48 -0.86 18.19
N MET A 55 -7.65 0.04 17.23
CA MET A 55 -7.89 1.46 17.42
C MET A 55 -8.89 1.97 16.38
N ASP A 56 -9.50 3.10 16.68
CA ASP A 56 -10.29 3.87 15.73
C ASP A 56 -9.41 4.63 14.72
N ILE A 57 -10.04 5.34 13.80
CA ILE A 57 -9.33 6.11 12.76
C ILE A 57 -8.51 7.25 13.35
N ASP A 58 -8.95 7.87 14.45
CA ASP A 58 -8.25 8.96 15.12
C ASP A 58 -6.91 8.46 15.67
N GLY A 59 -6.90 7.29 16.31
CA GLY A 59 -5.69 6.65 16.82
C GLY A 59 -4.70 6.30 15.70
N TRP A 60 -5.20 5.75 14.58
CA TRP A 60 -4.35 5.42 13.44
C TRP A 60 -3.78 6.66 12.76
N ALA A 61 -4.56 7.72 12.63
CA ALA A 61 -4.11 9.00 12.08
C ALA A 61 -3.04 9.63 12.96
N HIS A 62 -3.23 9.61 14.29
CA HIS A 62 -2.23 10.11 15.24
C HIS A 62 -0.90 9.38 15.11
N LEU A 63 -0.92 8.03 15.06
CA LEU A 63 0.30 7.24 14.87
C LEU A 63 0.95 7.45 13.50
N PHE A 64 0.18 7.79 12.48
CA PHE A 64 0.73 8.15 11.18
C PHE A 64 1.37 9.54 11.19
N GLU A 65 0.71 10.51 11.84
CA GLU A 65 1.23 11.87 11.93
C GLU A 65 2.52 11.95 12.74
N TYR A 66 2.60 11.23 13.86
CA TYR A 66 3.73 11.28 14.77
C TYR A 66 4.51 9.96 14.77
N ASP A 67 5.76 10.02 14.35
CA ASP A 67 6.68 8.89 14.36
C ASP A 67 7.91 9.23 15.20
N SER A 68 8.32 8.32 16.10
CA SER A 68 9.43 8.54 17.01
C SER A 68 10.81 8.64 16.36
N VAL A 69 10.94 8.11 15.12
CA VAL A 69 12.20 8.12 14.36
C VAL A 69 12.17 9.17 13.26
N TYR A 70 11.06 9.21 12.49
CA TYR A 70 10.93 10.08 11.31
C TYR A 70 10.21 11.40 11.62
N GLY A 71 9.80 11.62 12.86
CA GLY A 71 9.17 12.83 13.32
C GLY A 71 7.76 13.04 12.75
N ARG A 72 7.26 14.27 12.88
CA ARG A 72 5.92 14.63 12.44
C ARG A 72 5.81 14.63 10.91
N PHE A 73 4.75 14.01 10.38
CA PHE A 73 4.42 14.06 8.95
C PHE A 73 4.07 15.49 8.53
N LYS A 74 4.73 15.98 7.47
CA LYS A 74 4.53 17.34 6.95
C LYS A 74 3.50 17.32 5.82
N GLY A 75 2.24 17.32 6.15
CA GLY A 75 1.15 17.33 5.18
C GLY A 75 -0.19 17.57 5.86
N LYS A 76 -1.22 17.89 5.06
CA LYS A 76 -2.57 18.03 5.57
C LYS A 76 -3.16 16.65 5.81
N ILE A 77 -3.67 16.42 7.02
CA ILE A 77 -4.35 15.19 7.42
C ILE A 77 -5.76 15.55 7.83
N GLU A 78 -6.73 14.88 7.26
CA GLU A 78 -8.15 15.01 7.61
C GLU A 78 -8.71 13.60 7.85
N ILE A 79 -9.70 13.50 8.73
CA ILE A 79 -10.27 12.24 9.19
C ILE A 79 -11.78 12.30 8.99
N GLU A 80 -12.35 11.23 8.44
CA GLU A 80 -13.78 10.99 8.43
C GLU A 80 -14.06 9.68 9.15
N LYS A 81 -14.97 9.66 10.12
CA LYS A 81 -15.38 8.45 10.84
C LYS A 81 -16.18 7.54 9.92
N GLY A 82 -15.92 6.25 10.02
CA GLY A 82 -16.63 5.24 9.25
C GLY A 82 -18.06 4.99 9.77
N ASN A 83 -18.84 4.30 8.97
CA ASN A 83 -20.24 4.00 9.22
C ASN A 83 -20.57 2.51 9.02
N GLY A 84 -19.61 1.60 9.12
CA GLY A 84 -19.84 0.17 8.95
C GLY A 84 -18.60 -0.59 8.47
N GLU A 85 -18.53 -0.92 7.18
CA GLU A 85 -17.43 -1.71 6.59
C GLU A 85 -16.06 -1.02 6.74
N GLU A 86 -16.05 0.30 6.66
CA GLU A 86 -14.86 1.12 6.88
C GLU A 86 -14.90 1.70 8.30
N ILE A 87 -13.80 1.60 9.04
CA ILE A 87 -13.66 2.25 10.36
C ILE A 87 -13.45 3.75 10.22
N GLY A 88 -13.12 4.21 9.03
CA GLY A 88 -12.96 5.61 8.68
C GLY A 88 -12.21 5.82 7.40
N VAL A 89 -12.02 7.07 7.03
CA VAL A 89 -11.21 7.49 5.89
C VAL A 89 -10.16 8.48 6.37
N LEU A 90 -8.91 8.22 6.02
CA LEU A 90 -7.80 9.14 6.19
C LEU A 90 -7.56 9.87 4.88
N THR A 91 -7.69 11.18 4.87
CA THR A 91 -7.33 12.01 3.71
C THR A 91 -5.98 12.67 3.96
N VAL A 92 -5.01 12.37 3.10
CA VAL A 92 -3.66 12.94 3.18
C VAL A 92 -3.35 13.65 1.88
N ASN A 93 -3.11 14.96 1.93
CA ASN A 93 -2.82 15.77 0.74
C ASN A 93 -3.82 15.53 -0.40
N HIS A 94 -5.13 15.52 -0.10
CA HIS A 94 -6.26 15.26 -1.01
C HIS A 94 -6.43 13.79 -1.46
N GLN A 95 -5.56 12.87 -1.07
CA GLN A 95 -5.75 11.46 -1.32
C GLN A 95 -6.59 10.83 -0.21
N ARG A 96 -7.79 10.37 -0.55
CA ARG A 96 -8.69 9.65 0.36
C ARG A 96 -8.28 8.19 0.43
N ILE A 97 -8.08 7.68 1.64
CA ILE A 97 -7.63 6.31 1.90
C ILE A 97 -8.60 5.69 2.91
N PRO A 98 -9.47 4.76 2.50
CA PRO A 98 -10.36 4.03 3.40
C PRO A 98 -9.55 3.09 4.31
N PHE A 99 -9.99 3.02 5.57
CA PHE A 99 -9.43 2.13 6.59
C PHE A 99 -10.43 1.04 6.95
N LEU A 100 -9.96 -0.18 6.90
CA LEU A 100 -10.70 -1.40 7.20
C LEU A 100 -10.18 -2.04 8.50
N ALA A 101 -10.96 -2.97 9.06
CA ALA A 101 -10.61 -3.70 10.28
C ALA A 101 -10.94 -5.19 10.18
N GLU A 102 -10.64 -5.80 9.03
CA GLU A 102 -10.88 -7.23 8.80
C GLU A 102 -9.65 -8.04 9.21
N ARG A 103 -9.84 -9.09 10.01
CA ARG A 103 -8.77 -9.96 10.52
C ARG A 103 -8.44 -11.12 9.60
N GLU A 104 -9.42 -11.57 8.81
CA GLU A 104 -9.24 -12.69 7.90
C GLU A 104 -8.89 -12.17 6.49
N PRO A 105 -7.67 -12.40 5.97
CA PRO A 105 -7.22 -11.83 4.71
C PRO A 105 -8.12 -12.12 3.52
N ILE A 106 -8.75 -13.30 3.49
CA ILE A 106 -9.66 -13.72 2.42
C ILE A 106 -10.96 -12.90 2.38
N LYS A 107 -11.36 -12.31 3.51
CA LYS A 107 -12.58 -11.49 3.62
C LYS A 107 -12.35 -10.01 3.33
N ILE A 108 -11.08 -9.59 3.21
CA ILE A 108 -10.78 -8.18 2.92
C ILE A 108 -11.22 -7.88 1.48
N PRO A 109 -12.07 -6.87 1.25
CA PRO A 109 -12.67 -6.64 -0.07
C PRO A 109 -11.73 -5.93 -1.05
N TRP A 110 -10.53 -6.49 -1.29
CA TRP A 110 -9.52 -5.88 -2.17
C TRP A 110 -10.03 -5.59 -3.57
N LYS A 111 -10.90 -6.46 -4.09
CA LYS A 111 -11.52 -6.28 -5.40
C LYS A 111 -12.38 -5.01 -5.47
N LYS A 112 -13.10 -4.67 -4.39
CA LYS A 112 -13.94 -3.46 -4.29
C LYS A 112 -13.09 -2.18 -4.45
N TYR A 113 -11.88 -2.19 -3.91
CA TYR A 113 -10.95 -1.06 -3.98
C TYR A 113 -10.05 -1.09 -5.23
N GLY A 114 -10.23 -2.05 -6.12
CA GLY A 114 -9.42 -2.18 -7.34
C GLY A 114 -7.94 -2.43 -7.05
N THR A 115 -7.63 -3.12 -5.95
CA THR A 115 -6.27 -3.39 -5.49
C THR A 115 -5.53 -4.31 -6.47
N GLU A 116 -4.38 -3.87 -6.95
CA GLU A 116 -3.50 -4.68 -7.79
C GLU A 116 -2.39 -5.33 -6.94
N VAL A 117 -1.82 -4.60 -5.99
CA VAL A 117 -0.75 -5.10 -5.12
C VAL A 117 -1.15 -4.92 -3.66
N VAL A 118 -0.91 -5.92 -2.82
CA VAL A 118 -1.02 -5.82 -1.36
C VAL A 118 0.38 -5.82 -0.76
N ILE A 119 0.68 -4.83 0.07
CA ILE A 119 1.84 -4.84 0.97
C ILE A 119 1.38 -5.49 2.27
N GLU A 120 1.78 -6.75 2.48
CA GLU A 120 1.53 -7.48 3.72
C GLU A 120 2.57 -7.08 4.77
N SER A 121 2.16 -6.32 5.76
CA SER A 121 3.04 -5.76 6.80
C SER A 121 2.54 -6.00 8.23
N THR A 122 1.67 -7.02 8.42
CA THR A 122 1.23 -7.43 9.76
C THR A 122 2.30 -8.21 10.52
N GLY A 123 3.21 -8.88 9.80
CA GLY A 123 4.17 -9.84 10.36
C GLY A 123 3.55 -11.19 10.74
N VAL A 124 2.27 -11.40 10.47
CA VAL A 124 1.53 -12.64 10.78
C VAL A 124 1.52 -13.59 9.58
N PHE A 125 1.14 -13.11 8.40
CA PHE A 125 0.95 -13.89 7.17
C PHE A 125 2.26 -13.97 6.38
N ARG A 126 3.18 -14.85 6.85
CA ARG A 126 4.56 -14.95 6.34
C ARG A 126 4.87 -16.26 5.62
N ASP A 127 3.88 -17.08 5.39
CA ASP A 127 3.96 -18.30 4.58
C ASP A 127 3.13 -18.14 3.30
N ARG A 128 3.37 -19.01 2.33
CA ARG A 128 2.72 -18.94 1.02
C ARG A 128 1.21 -19.06 1.13
N LYS A 129 0.71 -19.98 1.93
CA LYS A 129 -0.72 -20.25 2.08
C LYS A 129 -1.46 -19.03 2.64
N SER A 130 -0.97 -18.49 3.75
CA SER A 130 -1.63 -17.34 4.41
C SER A 130 -1.53 -16.05 3.58
N ALA A 131 -0.39 -15.81 2.90
CA ALA A 131 -0.24 -14.66 2.02
C ALA A 131 -1.10 -14.78 0.76
N SER A 132 -1.31 -15.99 0.22
CA SER A 132 -2.15 -16.21 -0.96
C SER A 132 -3.63 -15.88 -0.75
N ALA A 133 -4.11 -15.85 0.49
CA ALA A 133 -5.48 -15.43 0.79
C ALA A 133 -5.80 -14.02 0.29
N HIS A 134 -4.81 -13.13 0.18
CA HIS A 134 -5.01 -11.82 -0.43
C HIS A 134 -5.24 -11.89 -1.94
N LEU A 135 -4.68 -12.89 -2.63
CA LEU A 135 -4.94 -13.11 -4.06
C LEU A 135 -6.37 -13.60 -4.28
N GLU A 136 -6.84 -14.51 -3.43
CA GLU A 136 -8.22 -15.01 -3.42
C GLU A 136 -9.21 -13.87 -3.12
N ALA A 137 -8.83 -12.92 -2.26
CA ALA A 137 -9.59 -11.71 -1.95
C ALA A 137 -9.59 -10.67 -3.09
N GLY A 138 -8.87 -10.92 -4.20
CA GLY A 138 -8.91 -10.15 -5.43
C GLY A 138 -7.70 -9.28 -5.73
N ALA A 139 -6.63 -9.34 -4.94
CA ALA A 139 -5.35 -8.74 -5.31
C ALA A 139 -4.66 -9.54 -6.43
N LYS A 140 -3.83 -8.88 -7.24
CA LYS A 140 -3.06 -9.54 -8.30
C LYS A 140 -1.68 -10.00 -7.84
N LYS A 141 -1.10 -9.31 -6.85
CA LYS A 141 0.23 -9.58 -6.30
C LYS A 141 0.25 -9.26 -4.81
N VAL A 142 1.06 -10.00 -4.06
CA VAL A 142 1.31 -9.76 -2.64
C VAL A 142 2.81 -9.61 -2.41
N ILE A 143 3.19 -8.58 -1.68
CA ILE A 143 4.57 -8.33 -1.22
C ILE A 143 4.57 -8.48 0.29
N VAL A 144 5.24 -9.51 0.80
CA VAL A 144 5.38 -9.74 2.24
C VAL A 144 6.61 -8.98 2.74
N SER A 145 6.41 -8.03 3.65
CA SER A 145 7.48 -7.17 4.16
C SER A 145 8.34 -7.81 5.26
N ALA A 146 8.00 -9.01 5.71
CA ALA A 146 8.71 -9.74 6.75
C ALA A 146 9.35 -11.01 6.19
N GLN A 147 10.40 -11.50 6.86
CA GLN A 147 11.05 -12.74 6.47
C GLN A 147 10.06 -13.91 6.40
N SER A 148 10.08 -14.64 5.30
CA SER A 148 9.25 -15.81 5.09
C SER A 148 9.57 -16.93 6.10
N LYS A 149 8.52 -17.64 6.52
CA LYS A 149 8.67 -18.91 7.26
C LYS A 149 9.08 -20.07 6.33
N GLU A 150 8.84 -19.93 5.02
CA GLU A 150 9.02 -20.93 3.98
C GLU A 150 9.87 -20.36 2.83
N PRO A 151 11.18 -20.12 3.04
CA PRO A 151 12.02 -19.41 2.06
C PRO A 151 12.20 -20.16 0.74
N LYS A 152 11.93 -21.47 0.70
CA LYS A 152 11.95 -22.26 -0.55
C LYS A 152 10.72 -22.00 -1.43
N GLU A 153 9.57 -21.72 -0.81
CA GLU A 153 8.31 -21.51 -1.52
C GLU A 153 8.01 -20.03 -1.74
N LEU A 154 8.36 -19.17 -0.79
CA LEU A 154 8.21 -17.74 -0.85
C LEU A 154 9.59 -17.09 -0.90
N LYS A 155 10.07 -16.81 -2.11
CA LYS A 155 11.42 -16.24 -2.32
C LYS A 155 11.55 -14.88 -1.65
N THR A 156 12.68 -14.65 -1.02
CA THR A 156 13.03 -13.36 -0.42
C THR A 156 13.99 -12.62 -1.33
N PHE A 157 13.68 -11.36 -1.62
CA PHE A 157 14.52 -10.46 -2.41
C PHE A 157 15.05 -9.35 -1.51
N ILE A 158 16.33 -9.06 -1.64
CA ILE A 158 17.01 -7.99 -0.91
C ILE A 158 17.67 -7.08 -1.94
N ILE A 159 17.25 -5.81 -1.94
CA ILE A 159 17.76 -4.79 -2.86
C ILE A 159 19.27 -4.64 -2.65
N GLY A 160 20.04 -4.63 -3.74
CA GLY A 160 21.50 -4.60 -3.74
C GLY A 160 22.16 -5.98 -3.53
N VAL A 161 21.38 -7.07 -3.41
CA VAL A 161 21.90 -8.43 -3.20
C VAL A 161 21.39 -9.43 -4.24
N ASN A 162 20.08 -9.49 -4.48
CA ASN A 162 19.50 -10.51 -5.35
C ASN A 162 18.20 -10.06 -6.04
N GLU A 163 17.96 -8.77 -6.19
CA GLU A 163 16.77 -8.21 -6.86
C GLU A 163 16.69 -8.58 -8.34
N ASP A 164 17.83 -8.90 -8.96
CA ASP A 164 17.90 -9.37 -10.34
C ASP A 164 17.23 -10.74 -10.56
N LYS A 165 16.94 -11.45 -9.49
CA LYS A 165 16.27 -12.77 -9.50
C LYS A 165 14.77 -12.69 -9.30
N TYR A 166 14.21 -11.47 -9.26
CA TYR A 166 12.77 -11.23 -9.10
C TYR A 166 11.97 -11.53 -10.35
#